data_89583a60e1899050fb52c57939f8f819
#
_entry.id   89583a60e1899050fb52c57939f8f819
#
_cell.length_a   1.000
_cell.length_b   1.000
_cell.length_c   1.000
_cell.angle_alpha   90.00
_cell.angle_beta   90.00
_cell.angle_gamma   90.00
#
_symmetry.space_group_name_H-M   'P 1'
#
loop_
_entity.id
_entity.type
_entity.pdbx_description
1 polymer ?
#
loop_
_entity_poly.entity_id
_entity_poly.type
_entity_poly.pdbx_seq_one_letter_code
_entity_poly.pdbx_strand_id
1 'polypeptide(L)'
;MFDQKLKSALNDALTQLENQKNVLNALNQSTAIIEFSPDGIILSANANFEQTMGYSAEEIVGKHHRMFCLPQFAASQEYKAFWHVLRTGGIIKDQFRRIAKDGRTVWLEASYNPVCDKQGQVVKVIKFALDVTQEVKLAHEARNIMKAVERSMAVIEFTPEGTILTANANFLGATGYTAEEIIGKHHRIFCPADFVHSPAYEHLWTQLKQGVFVSGRFERLHKSGRPIWLEASYNPIFDDDGVVFKVIKFATDITDQETARQQDLRLVQEAHRLSAASDSASNDGQQVIRDTIQAMSVIADSAGQSARLIEDLEQKTNRITTIVNTIHEIADQTNLLALNAAIEAARAGEQGRGFAVVADEVRKLAERTSSSTKEVTEMIDDIKNGTGNATESIHEMLVKAQKGEEHASEASNSIEQIRNSTSQLADVVNHFSAVQAGANRQEP
;
A
#
# COMPACT_ATOMS: atom_id res chain seq x y z
N MET A 1 9.74 101.15 30.28
CA MET A 1 10.18 100.33 29.14
C MET A 1 10.97 99.08 29.54
N PHE A 2 11.89 99.17 30.49
CA PHE A 2 12.73 98.05 30.95
C PHE A 2 11.89 96.98 31.67
N ASP A 3 10.92 97.33 32.50
CA ASP A 3 10.08 96.41 33.27
C ASP A 3 9.07 95.65 32.41
N GLN A 4 8.62 96.20 31.28
CA GLN A 4 7.76 95.55 30.30
C GLN A 4 8.49 94.45 29.47
N LYS A 5 9.76 94.71 29.07
CA LYS A 5 10.57 93.74 28.38
C LYS A 5 10.96 92.58 29.28
N LEU A 6 11.22 92.84 30.56
CA LEU A 6 11.53 91.76 31.53
C LEU A 6 10.33 90.91 31.81
N LYS A 7 9.17 91.51 31.93
CA LYS A 7 7.88 90.70 32.10
C LYS A 7 7.55 89.90 30.86
N SER A 8 7.76 90.41 29.64
CA SER A 8 7.60 89.65 28.41
C SER A 8 8.56 88.44 28.31
N ALA A 9 9.83 88.66 28.57
CA ALA A 9 10.86 87.64 28.57
C ALA A 9 10.61 86.55 29.62
N LEU A 10 10.14 86.95 30.80
CA LEU A 10 9.75 86.01 31.85
C LEU A 10 8.51 85.16 31.42
N ASN A 11 7.49 85.77 30.82
CA ASN A 11 6.31 85.11 30.35
C ASN A 11 6.64 84.13 29.17
N ASP A 12 7.51 84.56 28.26
CA ASP A 12 8.00 83.71 27.16
C ASP A 12 8.74 82.44 27.71
N ALA A 13 9.63 82.71 28.71
CA ALA A 13 10.36 81.62 29.38
C ALA A 13 9.41 80.61 30.15
N LEU A 14 8.38 81.15 30.85
CA LEU A 14 7.38 80.31 31.52
C LEU A 14 6.58 79.54 30.53
N THR A 15 6.14 80.09 29.41
CA THR A 15 5.42 79.42 28.34
C THR A 15 6.30 78.32 27.68
N GLN A 16 7.59 78.60 27.45
CA GLN A 16 8.50 77.52 26.97
C GLN A 16 8.66 76.42 28.00
N LEU A 17 8.80 76.71 29.27
CA LEU A 17 8.89 75.70 30.34
C LEU A 17 7.63 74.83 30.41
N GLU A 18 6.47 75.46 30.29
CA GLU A 18 5.19 74.78 30.30
C GLU A 18 5.03 73.84 29.09
N ASN A 19 5.40 74.31 27.89
CA ASN A 19 5.42 73.49 26.70
C ASN A 19 6.38 72.28 26.82
N GLN A 20 7.60 72.48 27.35
CA GLN A 20 8.56 71.42 27.60
C GLN A 20 8.00 70.40 28.60
N LYS A 21 7.35 70.88 29.68
CA LYS A 21 6.71 70.03 30.68
C LYS A 21 5.55 69.21 30.08
N ASN A 22 4.76 69.78 29.19
CA ASN A 22 3.66 69.10 28.50
C ASN A 22 4.19 68.00 27.54
N VAL A 23 5.27 68.26 26.82
CA VAL A 23 5.93 67.23 25.96
C VAL A 23 6.48 66.09 26.81
N LEU A 24 7.17 66.39 27.92
CA LEU A 24 7.66 65.37 28.84
C LEU A 24 6.51 64.54 29.46
N ASN A 25 5.41 65.17 29.81
CA ASN A 25 4.24 64.46 30.32
C ASN A 25 3.63 63.52 29.26
N ALA A 26 3.54 63.95 28.01
CA ALA A 26 3.06 63.09 26.94
C ALA A 26 3.94 61.87 26.75
N LEU A 27 5.29 62.04 26.73
CA LEU A 27 6.24 60.91 26.68
C LEU A 27 6.13 60.02 27.91
N ASN A 28 5.93 60.62 29.10
CA ASN A 28 5.80 59.89 30.35
C ASN A 28 4.54 59.01 30.42
N GLN A 29 3.43 59.36 29.71
CA GLN A 29 2.20 58.60 29.63
C GLN A 29 2.31 57.39 28.65
N SER A 30 3.11 57.47 27.60
CA SER A 30 3.18 56.49 26.54
C SER A 30 4.38 55.56 26.59
N THR A 31 5.41 55.89 27.37
CA THR A 31 6.71 55.18 27.30
C THR A 31 7.20 54.84 28.72
N ALA A 32 7.77 53.66 28.87
CA ALA A 32 8.43 53.27 30.11
C ALA A 32 9.75 54.02 30.21
N ILE A 33 9.90 54.87 31.25
CA ILE A 33 11.07 55.74 31.46
C ILE A 33 11.71 55.39 32.79
N ILE A 34 13.04 55.30 32.78
CA ILE A 34 13.85 55.13 33.97
C ILE A 34 15.14 55.93 33.82
N GLU A 35 15.57 56.61 34.88
CA GLU A 35 16.77 57.43 34.95
C GLU A 35 17.85 56.75 35.82
N PHE A 36 19.08 56.88 35.40
CA PHE A 36 20.23 56.33 36.07
C PHE A 36 21.32 57.40 36.30
N SER A 37 22.11 57.25 37.38
CA SER A 37 23.41 57.95 37.45
C SER A 37 24.35 57.41 36.36
N PRO A 38 25.47 58.12 36.06
CA PRO A 38 26.47 57.61 35.12
C PRO A 38 27.05 56.27 35.51
N ASP A 39 26.96 55.88 36.75
CA ASP A 39 27.42 54.58 37.30
C ASP A 39 26.31 53.49 37.32
N GLY A 40 25.12 53.81 36.78
CA GLY A 40 24.03 52.87 36.64
C GLY A 40 23.17 52.70 37.88
N ILE A 41 23.22 53.60 38.86
CA ILE A 41 22.33 53.66 39.99
C ILE A 41 20.99 54.27 39.54
N ILE A 42 19.89 53.67 39.88
CA ILE A 42 18.54 54.12 39.54
C ILE A 42 18.20 55.38 40.30
N LEU A 43 17.83 56.44 39.60
CA LEU A 43 17.44 57.74 40.18
C LEU A 43 15.93 57.90 40.24
N SER A 44 15.22 57.52 39.22
CA SER A 44 13.76 57.56 39.13
C SER A 44 13.24 56.54 38.11
N ALA A 45 11.95 56.18 38.24
CA ALA A 45 11.22 55.44 37.24
C ALA A 45 9.79 55.94 37.16
N ASN A 46 9.15 55.87 36.01
CA ASN A 46 7.74 56.21 35.87
C ASN A 46 6.85 55.01 36.03
N ALA A 47 5.53 55.26 36.14
CA ALA A 47 4.51 54.26 36.36
C ALA A 47 4.53 53.18 35.23
N ASN A 48 4.77 53.54 33.98
CA ASN A 48 4.88 52.57 32.87
C ASN A 48 6.04 51.61 33.06
N PHE A 49 7.21 52.07 33.53
CA PHE A 49 8.34 51.22 33.83
C PHE A 49 8.05 50.29 35.03
N GLU A 50 7.41 50.85 36.08
CA GLU A 50 6.96 50.04 37.24
C GLU A 50 6.01 48.94 36.82
N GLN A 51 5.00 49.25 36.01
CA GLN A 51 4.05 48.28 35.51
C GLN A 51 4.73 47.21 34.62
N THR A 52 5.61 47.63 33.73
CA THR A 52 6.33 46.71 32.81
C THR A 52 7.23 45.75 33.56
N MET A 53 7.95 46.24 34.58
CA MET A 53 8.94 45.43 35.30
C MET A 53 8.42 44.84 36.61
N GLY A 54 7.24 45.28 37.09
CA GLY A 54 6.59 44.75 38.31
C GLY A 54 7.26 45.24 39.59
N TYR A 55 8.07 46.29 39.57
CA TYR A 55 8.69 46.90 40.73
C TYR A 55 8.05 48.26 40.99
N SER A 56 7.92 48.68 42.27
CA SER A 56 7.65 50.08 42.57
C SER A 56 8.94 50.91 42.53
N ALA A 57 8.81 52.21 42.26
CA ALA A 57 9.99 53.12 42.28
C ALA A 57 10.70 53.09 43.61
N GLU A 58 10.01 52.99 44.73
CA GLU A 58 10.56 52.89 46.10
C GLU A 58 11.47 51.65 46.25
N GLU A 59 11.13 50.57 45.59
CA GLU A 59 11.92 49.30 45.65
C GLU A 59 13.18 49.36 44.84
N ILE A 60 13.28 50.18 43.79
CA ILE A 60 14.41 50.16 42.84
C ILE A 60 15.30 51.39 42.90
N VAL A 61 14.79 52.55 43.35
CA VAL A 61 15.62 53.73 43.47
C VAL A 61 16.81 53.47 44.44
N GLY A 62 17.96 53.91 44.02
CA GLY A 62 19.23 53.63 44.74
C GLY A 62 19.86 52.26 44.44
N LYS A 63 19.13 51.36 43.77
CA LYS A 63 19.72 50.07 43.35
C LYS A 63 20.38 50.24 41.97
N HIS A 64 21.20 49.26 41.59
CA HIS A 64 21.94 49.31 40.34
C HIS A 64 21.16 48.62 39.21
N HIS A 65 21.18 49.17 37.99
CA HIS A 65 20.57 48.62 36.77
C HIS A 65 20.73 47.12 36.58
N ARG A 66 21.85 46.53 37.04
CA ARG A 66 22.14 45.11 36.93
C ARG A 66 21.05 44.20 37.49
N MET A 67 20.20 44.73 38.41
CA MET A 67 19.07 43.95 38.97
C MET A 67 18.03 43.51 37.93
N PHE A 68 17.93 44.18 36.78
CA PHE A 68 17.05 43.83 35.69
C PHE A 68 17.72 42.91 34.67
N CYS A 69 19.00 42.62 34.82
CA CYS A 69 19.79 41.88 33.87
C CYS A 69 19.94 40.43 34.25
N LEU A 70 20.10 39.55 33.24
CA LEU A 70 20.54 38.16 33.49
C LEU A 70 21.86 38.19 34.22
N PRO A 71 22.09 37.34 35.24
CA PRO A 71 23.36 37.32 36.04
C PRO A 71 24.59 37.16 35.17
N GLN A 72 24.54 36.33 34.12
CA GLN A 72 25.65 36.12 33.21
C GLN A 72 26.02 37.41 32.45
N PHE A 73 25.01 38.15 31.96
CA PHE A 73 25.24 39.43 31.28
C PHE A 73 25.75 40.48 32.26
N ALA A 74 25.15 40.59 33.45
CA ALA A 74 25.58 41.55 34.47
C ALA A 74 27.05 41.39 34.93
N ALA A 75 27.59 40.17 34.80
CA ALA A 75 28.98 39.84 35.14
C ALA A 75 29.94 39.98 33.92
N SER A 76 29.42 40.20 32.69
CA SER A 76 30.21 40.15 31.48
C SER A 76 31.03 41.42 31.22
N GLN A 77 32.04 41.32 30.35
CA GLN A 77 32.78 42.49 29.85
C GLN A 77 31.90 43.40 29.01
N GLU A 78 30.90 42.84 28.32
CA GLU A 78 29.92 43.58 27.50
C GLU A 78 29.11 44.56 28.37
N TYR A 79 28.75 44.15 29.58
CA TYR A 79 28.01 45.01 30.52
C TYR A 79 28.90 46.17 31.03
N LYS A 80 30.19 45.95 31.23
CA LYS A 80 31.14 47.01 31.59
C LYS A 80 31.34 47.97 30.44
N ALA A 81 31.48 47.47 29.22
CA ALA A 81 31.59 48.30 27.99
C ALA A 81 30.29 49.11 27.76
N PHE A 82 29.11 48.50 27.99
CA PHE A 82 27.82 49.18 27.91
C PHE A 82 27.78 50.46 28.77
N TRP A 83 28.16 50.38 30.06
CA TRP A 83 28.19 51.53 30.94
C TRP A 83 29.34 52.48 30.67
N HIS A 84 30.43 52.01 30.11
CA HIS A 84 31.52 52.86 29.64
C HIS A 84 31.07 53.78 28.49
N VAL A 85 30.39 53.23 27.48
CA VAL A 85 29.81 54.02 26.36
C VAL A 85 28.88 55.09 26.87
N LEU A 86 27.96 54.75 27.77
CA LEU A 86 26.97 55.71 28.33
C LEU A 86 27.64 56.83 29.13
N ARG A 87 28.71 56.52 29.93
CA ARG A 87 29.46 57.53 30.69
C ARG A 87 30.27 58.50 29.80
N THR A 88 30.64 58.05 28.61
CA THR A 88 31.34 58.86 27.64
C THR A 88 30.43 59.62 26.68
N GLY A 89 29.11 59.62 26.93
CA GLY A 89 28.12 60.35 26.14
C GLY A 89 27.58 59.60 24.90
N GLY A 90 27.96 58.31 24.74
CA GLY A 90 27.41 57.48 23.66
C GLY A 90 26.00 57.03 23.92
N ILE A 91 25.15 57.03 22.86
CA ILE A 91 23.77 56.52 22.91
C ILE A 91 23.78 55.04 22.54
N ILE A 92 22.97 54.21 23.27
CA ILE A 92 22.77 52.80 22.95
C ILE A 92 21.30 52.55 22.67
N LYS A 93 20.99 52.02 21.48
CA LYS A 93 19.65 51.61 21.09
C LYS A 93 19.67 50.15 20.62
N ASP A 94 18.86 49.30 21.25
CA ASP A 94 18.75 47.90 20.89
C ASP A 94 17.50 47.26 21.53
N GLN A 95 17.28 45.98 21.24
CA GLN A 95 16.35 45.15 21.97
C GLN A 95 17.06 44.43 23.12
N PHE A 96 16.55 44.63 24.33
CA PHE A 96 17.17 44.14 25.54
C PHE A 96 16.29 43.12 26.25
N ARG A 97 16.86 41.96 26.53
CA ARG A 97 16.25 40.98 27.42
C ARG A 97 16.46 41.38 28.87
N ARG A 98 15.37 41.53 29.63
CA ARG A 98 15.40 41.92 31.06
C ARG A 98 14.59 40.91 31.90
N ILE A 99 14.77 40.96 33.22
CA ILE A 99 14.06 40.12 34.18
C ILE A 99 13.20 41.03 35.05
N ALA A 100 11.92 40.80 35.09
CA ALA A 100 10.95 41.46 35.95
C ALA A 100 11.03 40.92 37.39
N LYS A 101 10.29 41.52 38.32
CA LYS A 101 10.26 41.17 39.75
C LYS A 101 9.81 39.74 40.04
N ASP A 102 8.85 39.28 39.25
CA ASP A 102 8.30 37.90 39.31
C ASP A 102 9.16 36.85 38.59
N GLY A 103 10.36 37.25 38.07
CA GLY A 103 11.26 36.38 37.34
C GLY A 103 10.92 36.19 35.86
N ARG A 104 9.82 36.75 35.36
CA ARG A 104 9.50 36.65 33.91
C ARG A 104 10.50 37.42 33.07
N THR A 105 10.73 36.89 31.86
CA THR A 105 11.51 37.59 30.84
C THR A 105 10.67 38.69 30.20
N VAL A 106 11.22 39.89 30.13
CA VAL A 106 10.67 41.05 29.40
C VAL A 106 11.66 41.46 28.30
N TRP A 107 11.16 41.62 27.09
CA TRP A 107 11.92 42.16 25.98
C TRP A 107 11.56 43.62 25.81
N LEU A 108 12.59 44.48 25.93
CA LEU A 108 12.43 45.91 25.82
C LEU A 108 13.16 46.42 24.58
N GLU A 109 12.44 46.98 23.63
CA GLU A 109 13.08 47.88 22.66
C GLU A 109 13.37 49.18 23.38
N ALA A 110 14.65 49.55 23.51
CA ALA A 110 15.00 50.68 24.34
C ALA A 110 16.18 51.48 23.84
N SER A 111 16.18 52.79 24.16
CA SER A 111 17.33 53.67 23.98
C SER A 111 17.77 54.19 25.33
N TYR A 112 19.07 54.21 25.56
CA TYR A 112 19.76 54.80 26.68
C TYR A 112 20.44 56.09 26.22
N ASN A 113 20.05 57.24 26.80
CA ASN A 113 20.39 58.54 26.32
C ASN A 113 21.09 59.31 27.46
N PRO A 114 22.41 59.53 27.37
CA PRO A 114 23.14 60.37 28.33
C PRO A 114 22.68 61.83 28.26
N VAL A 115 22.51 62.41 29.43
CA VAL A 115 22.22 63.84 29.58
C VAL A 115 23.47 64.52 30.15
N CYS A 116 24.00 65.52 29.43
CA CYS A 116 25.23 66.19 29.80
C CYS A 116 24.94 67.58 30.42
N ASP A 117 25.83 68.05 31.31
CA ASP A 117 25.86 69.37 31.81
C ASP A 117 26.43 70.34 30.78
N LYS A 118 26.59 71.65 31.20
CA LYS A 118 27.16 72.72 30.34
C LYS A 118 28.65 72.48 30.00
N GLN A 119 29.34 71.65 30.75
CA GLN A 119 30.74 71.27 30.58
C GLN A 119 30.91 70.00 29.72
N GLY A 120 29.82 69.42 29.26
CA GLY A 120 29.81 68.19 28.46
C GLY A 120 29.95 66.90 29.29
N GLN A 121 29.90 66.97 30.62
CA GLN A 121 29.96 65.80 31.48
C GLN A 121 28.58 65.13 31.63
N VAL A 122 28.52 63.81 31.50
CA VAL A 122 27.26 63.03 31.69
C VAL A 122 26.85 63.09 33.16
N VAL A 123 25.69 63.71 33.42
CA VAL A 123 25.11 63.86 34.74
C VAL A 123 24.06 62.78 35.08
N LYS A 124 23.41 62.26 34.05
CA LYS A 124 22.45 61.12 34.16
C LYS A 124 22.26 60.44 32.81
N VAL A 125 21.70 59.24 32.81
CA VAL A 125 21.28 58.50 31.61
C VAL A 125 19.75 58.28 31.71
N ILE A 126 19.02 58.65 30.68
CA ILE A 126 17.58 58.41 30.57
C ILE A 126 17.34 57.26 29.61
N LYS A 127 16.65 56.24 30.07
CA LYS A 127 16.21 55.13 29.24
C LYS A 127 14.75 55.32 28.89
N PHE A 128 14.47 55.26 27.59
CA PHE A 128 13.11 55.10 27.04
C PHE A 128 12.97 53.67 26.58
N ALA A 129 11.85 53.01 26.95
CA ALA A 129 11.66 51.59 26.63
C ALA A 129 10.21 51.32 26.23
N LEU A 130 10.05 50.45 25.26
CA LEU A 130 8.79 49.84 24.83
C LEU A 130 8.85 48.33 25.14
N ASP A 131 7.81 47.81 25.74
CA ASP A 131 7.68 46.35 25.95
C ASP A 131 7.25 45.69 24.64
N VAL A 132 8.14 44.89 24.06
CA VAL A 132 7.97 44.14 22.81
C VAL A 132 7.97 42.63 23.09
N THR A 133 7.60 42.23 24.33
CA THR A 133 7.66 40.84 24.79
C THR A 133 6.72 39.94 23.97
N GLN A 134 5.53 40.41 23.68
CA GLN A 134 4.54 39.62 22.95
C GLN A 134 4.96 39.44 21.49
N GLU A 135 5.43 40.49 20.83
CA GLU A 135 5.90 40.46 19.44
C GLU A 135 7.07 39.49 19.29
N VAL A 136 8.05 39.58 20.20
CA VAL A 136 9.21 38.67 20.19
C VAL A 136 8.80 37.22 20.46
N LYS A 137 7.86 36.97 21.40
CA LYS A 137 7.36 35.63 21.66
C LYS A 137 6.65 35.03 20.45
N LEU A 138 5.73 35.77 19.84
CA LEU A 138 4.99 35.33 18.65
C LEU A 138 5.95 35.02 17.47
N ALA A 139 6.92 35.92 17.24
CA ALA A 139 7.95 35.69 16.21
C ALA A 139 8.81 34.45 16.47
N HIS A 140 9.19 34.20 17.74
CA HIS A 140 9.91 33.01 18.13
C HIS A 140 9.07 31.74 17.97
N GLU A 141 7.80 31.77 18.37
CA GLU A 141 6.88 30.65 18.24
C GLU A 141 6.65 30.29 16.76
N ALA A 142 6.35 31.26 15.92
CA ALA A 142 6.20 31.06 14.47
C ALA A 142 7.47 30.45 13.84
N ARG A 143 8.65 30.96 14.22
CA ARG A 143 9.93 30.42 13.75
C ARG A 143 10.17 28.99 14.22
N ASN A 144 9.79 28.65 15.46
CA ASN A 144 9.94 27.30 16.00
C ASN A 144 8.96 26.30 15.34
N ILE A 145 7.73 26.72 15.06
CA ILE A 145 6.77 25.94 14.30
C ILE A 145 7.31 25.65 12.90
N MET A 146 7.80 26.66 12.19
CA MET A 146 8.39 26.48 10.85
C MET A 146 9.57 25.53 10.88
N LYS A 147 10.48 25.64 11.85
CA LYS A 147 11.59 24.68 12.03
C LYS A 147 11.12 23.26 12.30
N ALA A 148 10.01 23.07 13.01
CA ALA A 148 9.45 21.75 13.23
C ALA A 148 8.92 21.14 11.93
N VAL A 149 8.20 21.90 11.13
CA VAL A 149 7.72 21.50 9.80
C VAL A 149 8.89 21.17 8.86
N GLU A 150 9.92 22.03 8.80
CA GLU A 150 11.12 21.81 7.99
C GLU A 150 11.89 20.53 8.33
N ARG A 151 11.81 20.05 9.58
CA ARG A 151 12.46 18.79 9.99
C ARG A 151 11.70 17.56 9.52
N SER A 152 10.37 17.62 9.41
CA SER A 152 9.51 16.48 9.13
C SER A 152 9.04 16.40 7.69
N MET A 153 8.98 17.52 6.97
CA MET A 153 8.46 17.61 5.62
C MET A 153 9.50 18.12 4.61
N ALA A 154 9.35 17.71 3.38
CA ALA A 154 10.04 18.34 2.26
C ALA A 154 9.39 19.70 1.98
N VAL A 155 10.19 20.77 2.04
CA VAL A 155 9.72 22.16 1.86
C VAL A 155 10.48 22.82 0.71
N ILE A 156 9.74 23.48 -0.17
CA ILE A 156 10.32 24.27 -1.27
C ILE A 156 9.47 25.51 -1.49
N GLU A 157 10.12 26.64 -1.77
CA GLU A 157 9.48 27.92 -2.04
C GLU A 157 9.68 28.36 -3.48
N PHE A 158 8.67 29.04 -4.01
CA PHE A 158 8.66 29.54 -5.39
C PHE A 158 8.16 30.99 -5.44
N THR A 159 8.55 31.71 -6.49
CA THR A 159 7.82 32.90 -6.90
C THR A 159 6.42 32.50 -7.42
N PRO A 160 5.48 33.44 -7.53
CA PRO A 160 4.16 33.17 -8.14
C PRO A 160 4.26 32.63 -9.59
N GLU A 161 5.37 32.88 -10.29
CA GLU A 161 5.65 32.37 -11.64
C GLU A 161 6.23 30.95 -11.63
N GLY A 162 6.56 30.40 -10.46
CA GLY A 162 7.11 29.05 -10.32
C GLY A 162 8.63 28.96 -10.35
N THR A 163 9.33 30.08 -10.19
CA THR A 163 10.80 30.09 -10.02
C THR A 163 11.16 29.67 -8.59
N ILE A 164 12.09 28.75 -8.43
CA ILE A 164 12.52 28.21 -7.14
C ILE A 164 13.32 29.25 -6.38
N LEU A 165 12.90 29.57 -5.15
CA LEU A 165 13.57 30.50 -4.24
C LEU A 165 14.48 29.76 -3.26
N THR A 166 13.98 28.72 -2.62
CA THR A 166 14.72 27.90 -1.65
C THR A 166 14.11 26.51 -1.54
N ALA A 167 14.90 25.55 -1.03
CA ALA A 167 14.42 24.20 -0.69
C ALA A 167 15.19 23.67 0.53
N ASN A 168 14.50 22.91 1.40
CA ASN A 168 15.14 22.29 2.56
C ASN A 168 15.83 20.96 2.21
N ALA A 169 16.59 20.42 3.16
CA ALA A 169 17.34 19.17 2.98
C ALA A 169 16.44 17.98 2.64
N ASN A 170 15.22 17.91 3.19
CA ASN A 170 14.30 16.83 2.92
C ASN A 170 13.82 16.84 1.46
N PHE A 171 13.51 18.03 0.90
CA PHE A 171 13.13 18.16 -0.50
C PHE A 171 14.31 17.81 -1.44
N LEU A 172 15.50 18.27 -1.13
CA LEU A 172 16.70 17.96 -1.89
C LEU A 172 16.99 16.44 -1.86
N GLY A 173 16.86 15.81 -0.69
CA GLY A 173 17.03 14.36 -0.52
C GLY A 173 16.01 13.56 -1.33
N ALA A 174 14.72 13.92 -1.29
CA ALA A 174 13.67 13.24 -2.02
C ALA A 174 13.83 13.36 -3.55
N THR A 175 14.32 14.50 -4.04
CA THR A 175 14.44 14.77 -5.48
C THR A 175 15.82 14.48 -6.06
N GLY A 176 16.85 14.33 -5.20
CA GLY A 176 18.23 14.04 -5.59
C GLY A 176 19.01 15.21 -6.18
N TYR A 177 18.50 16.44 -6.06
CA TYR A 177 19.17 17.65 -6.50
C TYR A 177 19.93 18.33 -5.36
N THR A 178 20.91 19.16 -5.70
CA THR A 178 21.49 20.13 -4.75
C THR A 178 20.80 21.49 -4.87
N ALA A 179 20.97 22.33 -3.85
CA ALA A 179 20.36 23.66 -3.85
C ALA A 179 20.86 24.51 -5.03
N GLU A 180 22.15 24.45 -5.33
CA GLU A 180 22.79 25.21 -6.39
C GLU A 180 22.27 24.81 -7.78
N GLU A 181 21.83 23.58 -7.94
CA GLU A 181 21.29 23.07 -9.20
C GLU A 181 19.87 23.54 -9.49
N ILE A 182 19.09 23.89 -8.45
CA ILE A 182 17.65 24.17 -8.61
C ILE A 182 17.26 25.62 -8.34
N ILE A 183 17.97 26.33 -7.44
CA ILE A 183 17.62 27.72 -7.14
C ILE A 183 17.68 28.57 -8.41
N GLY A 184 16.67 29.40 -8.62
CA GLY A 184 16.49 30.22 -9.82
C GLY A 184 15.96 29.47 -11.05
N LYS A 185 15.87 28.16 -11.01
CA LYS A 185 15.18 27.37 -12.06
C LYS A 185 13.68 27.32 -11.82
N HIS A 186 12.94 26.92 -12.85
CA HIS A 186 11.49 26.81 -12.78
C HIS A 186 11.07 25.44 -12.28
N HIS A 187 9.98 25.34 -11.51
CA HIS A 187 9.34 24.11 -10.98
C HIS A 187 9.23 22.97 -12.00
N ARG A 188 9.06 23.30 -13.29
CA ARG A 188 8.91 22.31 -14.37
C ARG A 188 10.04 21.26 -14.44
N ILE A 189 11.22 21.54 -13.88
CA ILE A 189 12.34 20.58 -13.87
C ILE A 189 12.04 19.30 -13.10
N PHE A 190 11.06 19.33 -12.18
CA PHE A 190 10.62 18.17 -11.42
C PHE A 190 9.45 17.45 -12.05
N CYS A 191 8.93 17.89 -13.19
CA CYS A 191 7.68 17.39 -13.76
C CYS A 191 7.94 16.56 -15.02
N PRO A 192 7.13 15.49 -15.25
CA PRO A 192 7.10 14.82 -16.55
C PRO A 192 6.79 15.80 -17.68
N ALA A 193 7.42 15.60 -18.85
CA ALA A 193 7.28 16.50 -20.00
C ALA A 193 5.81 16.66 -20.44
N ASP A 194 5.06 15.56 -20.47
CA ASP A 194 3.64 15.57 -20.87
C ASP A 194 2.80 16.42 -19.91
N PHE A 195 3.06 16.36 -18.62
CA PHE A 195 2.38 17.21 -17.64
C PHE A 195 2.72 18.68 -17.83
N VAL A 196 4.00 19.02 -18.06
CA VAL A 196 4.44 20.41 -18.27
C VAL A 196 3.73 21.07 -19.45
N HIS A 197 3.41 20.31 -20.50
CA HIS A 197 2.72 20.82 -21.70
C HIS A 197 1.19 20.70 -21.61
N SER A 198 0.66 20.22 -20.47
CA SER A 198 -0.79 20.05 -20.28
C SER A 198 -1.47 21.32 -19.78
N PRO A 199 -2.75 21.54 -20.09
CA PRO A 199 -3.55 22.61 -19.49
C PRO A 199 -3.61 22.56 -17.97
N ALA A 200 -3.45 21.39 -17.36
CA ALA A 200 -3.46 21.20 -15.92
C ALA A 200 -2.25 21.89 -15.24
N TYR A 201 -1.08 21.92 -15.90
CA TYR A 201 0.09 22.62 -15.38
C TYR A 201 -0.11 24.15 -15.38
N GLU A 202 -0.69 24.70 -16.44
CA GLU A 202 -1.00 26.13 -16.51
C GLU A 202 -2.08 26.51 -15.50
N HIS A 203 -3.08 25.66 -15.34
CA HIS A 203 -4.14 25.85 -14.36
C HIS A 203 -3.63 25.85 -12.93
N LEU A 204 -2.71 24.97 -12.57
CA LEU A 204 -2.04 24.94 -11.28
C LEU A 204 -1.44 26.31 -10.91
N TRP A 205 -0.60 26.88 -11.77
CA TRP A 205 0.05 28.16 -11.49
C TRP A 205 -0.92 29.34 -11.54
N THR A 206 -1.98 29.25 -12.35
CA THR A 206 -3.05 30.26 -12.37
C THR A 206 -3.82 30.30 -11.06
N GLN A 207 -4.22 29.15 -10.51
CA GLN A 207 -4.87 29.06 -9.20
C GLN A 207 -3.98 29.60 -8.08
N LEU A 208 -2.72 29.22 -8.06
CA LEU A 208 -1.77 29.68 -7.05
C LEU A 208 -1.58 31.20 -7.09
N LYS A 209 -1.50 31.82 -8.28
CA LYS A 209 -1.45 33.28 -8.43
C LYS A 209 -2.73 33.98 -7.94
N GLN A 210 -3.85 33.31 -8.05
CA GLN A 210 -5.14 33.81 -7.54
C GLN A 210 -5.31 33.61 -6.02
N GLY A 211 -4.31 33.02 -5.35
CA GLY A 211 -4.36 32.79 -3.91
C GLY A 211 -5.08 31.50 -3.52
N VAL A 212 -5.40 30.62 -4.46
CA VAL A 212 -6.04 29.32 -4.19
C VAL A 212 -4.94 28.29 -3.93
N PHE A 213 -4.99 27.62 -2.75
CA PHE A 213 -4.08 26.52 -2.47
C PHE A 213 -4.44 25.27 -3.29
N VAL A 214 -3.45 24.44 -3.59
CA VAL A 214 -3.65 23.20 -4.32
C VAL A 214 -2.99 22.06 -3.55
N SER A 215 -3.73 20.98 -3.29
CA SER A 215 -3.22 19.79 -2.61
C SER A 215 -3.54 18.52 -3.40
N GLY A 216 -2.76 17.47 -3.19
CA GLY A 216 -2.97 16.17 -3.82
C GLY A 216 -1.70 15.33 -3.90
N ARG A 217 -1.79 14.25 -4.68
CA ARG A 217 -0.67 13.35 -4.99
C ARG A 217 -0.13 13.70 -6.37
N PHE A 218 1.15 13.93 -6.43
CA PHE A 218 1.81 14.41 -7.65
C PHE A 218 2.97 13.50 -8.02
N GLU A 219 2.93 12.99 -9.24
CA GLU A 219 4.10 12.36 -9.83
C GLU A 219 5.13 13.42 -10.19
N ARG A 220 6.36 13.22 -9.76
CA ARG A 220 7.51 14.09 -10.05
C ARG A 220 8.69 13.26 -10.51
N LEU A 221 9.70 13.90 -11.05
CA LEU A 221 10.91 13.24 -11.50
C LEU A 221 12.07 13.56 -10.55
N HIS A 222 12.69 12.50 -10.05
CA HIS A 222 13.98 12.56 -9.41
C HIS A 222 15.06 12.97 -10.44
N LYS A 223 16.17 13.54 -10.01
CA LYS A 223 17.30 13.92 -10.88
C LYS A 223 17.78 12.81 -11.81
N SER A 224 17.71 11.55 -11.38
CA SER A 224 18.06 10.37 -12.20
C SER A 224 17.02 10.01 -13.26
N GLY A 225 15.91 10.74 -13.36
CA GLY A 225 14.80 10.44 -14.26
C GLY A 225 13.78 9.43 -13.73
N ARG A 226 14.00 8.81 -12.54
CA ARG A 226 13.01 7.90 -11.93
C ARG A 226 11.80 8.69 -11.43
N PRO A 227 10.58 8.14 -11.55
CA PRO A 227 9.40 8.76 -10.96
C PRO A 227 9.47 8.71 -9.43
N ILE A 228 8.99 9.77 -8.80
CA ILE A 228 8.74 9.88 -7.36
C ILE A 228 7.32 10.40 -7.16
N TRP A 229 6.66 9.92 -6.12
CA TRP A 229 5.34 10.36 -5.75
C TRP A 229 5.40 11.22 -4.50
N LEU A 230 4.87 12.42 -4.62
CA LEU A 230 4.81 13.38 -3.52
C LEU A 230 3.35 13.67 -3.17
N GLU A 231 2.96 13.40 -1.93
CA GLU A 231 1.75 13.96 -1.37
C GLU A 231 2.08 15.37 -0.90
N ALA A 232 1.44 16.39 -1.47
CA ALA A 232 1.88 17.76 -1.30
C ALA A 232 0.73 18.77 -1.31
N SER A 233 0.98 19.90 -0.63
CA SER A 233 0.17 21.10 -0.71
C SER A 233 1.03 22.29 -1.17
N TYR A 234 0.52 23.09 -2.10
CA TYR A 234 1.06 24.34 -2.56
C TYR A 234 0.25 25.46 -1.95
N ASN A 235 0.88 26.34 -1.17
CA ASN A 235 0.21 27.34 -0.35
C ASN A 235 0.70 28.75 -0.75
N PRO A 236 -0.15 29.57 -1.37
CA PRO A 236 0.16 30.95 -1.64
C PRO A 236 0.34 31.75 -0.35
N ILE A 237 1.36 32.60 -0.30
CA ILE A 237 1.65 33.51 0.80
C ILE A 237 1.45 34.93 0.30
N PHE A 238 0.72 35.73 1.10
CA PHE A 238 0.32 37.08 0.74
C PHE A 238 1.20 38.12 1.44
N ASP A 239 1.41 39.24 0.80
CA ASP A 239 1.96 40.44 1.41
C ASP A 239 0.87 41.23 2.16
N ASP A 240 1.28 42.39 2.70
CA ASP A 240 0.38 43.29 3.46
C ASP A 240 -0.75 43.90 2.61
N ASP A 241 -0.59 43.93 1.29
CA ASP A 241 -1.58 44.41 0.32
C ASP A 241 -2.50 43.28 -0.18
N GLY A 242 -2.32 42.05 0.32
CA GLY A 242 -3.08 40.88 -0.07
C GLY A 242 -2.71 40.28 -1.42
N VAL A 243 -1.53 40.62 -1.95
CA VAL A 243 -1.00 40.07 -3.20
C VAL A 243 -0.11 38.85 -2.91
N VAL A 244 -0.25 37.80 -3.72
CA VAL A 244 0.61 36.60 -3.59
C VAL A 244 2.04 36.97 -4.00
N PHE A 245 2.98 36.92 -3.05
CA PHE A 245 4.38 37.22 -3.31
C PHE A 245 5.28 35.98 -3.37
N LYS A 246 4.84 34.84 -2.79
CA LYS A 246 5.48 33.53 -2.92
C LYS A 246 4.52 32.38 -2.73
N VAL A 247 4.93 31.17 -3.13
CA VAL A 247 4.22 29.90 -2.90
C VAL A 247 5.14 28.99 -2.11
N ILE A 248 4.63 28.43 -0.98
CA ILE A 248 5.34 27.40 -0.21
C ILE A 248 4.70 26.05 -0.48
N LYS A 249 5.50 25.09 -0.88
CA LYS A 249 5.07 23.69 -1.01
C LYS A 249 5.58 22.89 0.17
N PHE A 250 4.67 22.21 0.83
CA PHE A 250 4.96 21.14 1.78
C PHE A 250 4.69 19.80 1.09
N ALA A 251 5.59 18.84 1.27
CA ALA A 251 5.47 17.55 0.62
C ALA A 251 6.02 16.41 1.50
N THR A 252 5.41 15.23 1.32
CA THR A 252 5.89 13.95 1.86
C THR A 252 6.17 13.02 0.69
N ASP A 253 7.29 12.35 0.70
CA ASP A 253 7.60 11.29 -0.28
C ASP A 253 6.78 10.05 0.07
N ILE A 254 5.88 9.68 -0.84
CA ILE A 254 5.02 8.50 -0.75
C ILE A 254 5.34 7.47 -1.84
N THR A 255 6.54 7.52 -2.43
CA THR A 255 6.93 6.67 -3.56
C THR A 255 6.82 5.19 -3.23
N ASP A 256 7.31 4.78 -2.05
CA ASP A 256 7.23 3.39 -1.61
C ASP A 256 5.79 2.94 -1.41
N GLN A 257 4.94 3.79 -0.82
CA GLN A 257 3.52 3.51 -0.62
C GLN A 257 2.77 3.38 -1.96
N GLU A 258 3.01 4.29 -2.89
CA GLU A 258 2.37 4.27 -4.21
C GLU A 258 2.84 3.07 -5.05
N THR A 259 4.13 2.72 -4.96
CA THR A 259 4.69 1.53 -5.60
C THR A 259 4.05 0.25 -5.06
N ALA A 260 3.95 0.12 -3.73
CA ALA A 260 3.28 -1.01 -3.10
C ALA A 260 1.80 -1.08 -3.51
N ARG A 261 1.09 0.05 -3.52
CA ARG A 261 -0.30 0.13 -3.97
C ARG A 261 -0.48 -0.34 -5.43
N GLN A 262 0.43 0.07 -6.32
CA GLN A 262 0.38 -0.37 -7.72
C GLN A 262 0.67 -1.86 -7.87
N GLN A 263 1.58 -2.41 -7.05
CA GLN A 263 1.84 -3.85 -7.01
C GLN A 263 0.61 -4.62 -6.54
N ASP A 264 -0.05 -4.17 -5.47
CA ASP A 264 -1.28 -4.78 -4.97
C ASP A 264 -2.39 -4.81 -6.01
N LEU A 265 -2.59 -3.70 -6.74
CA LEU A 265 -3.58 -3.64 -7.82
C LEU A 265 -3.27 -4.64 -8.95
N ARG A 266 -1.99 -4.83 -9.31
CA ARG A 266 -1.59 -5.84 -10.29
C ARG A 266 -1.85 -7.26 -9.79
N LEU A 267 -1.55 -7.54 -8.52
CA LEU A 267 -1.82 -8.84 -7.90
C LEU A 267 -3.32 -9.16 -7.89
N VAL A 268 -4.15 -8.17 -7.56
CA VAL A 268 -5.61 -8.28 -7.63
C VAL A 268 -6.09 -8.63 -9.05
N GLN A 269 -5.62 -7.91 -10.07
CA GLN A 269 -5.97 -8.19 -11.46
C GLN A 269 -5.55 -9.59 -11.91
N GLU A 270 -4.35 -10.02 -11.54
CA GLU A 270 -3.84 -11.34 -11.86
C GLU A 270 -4.63 -12.44 -11.12
N ALA A 271 -5.00 -12.22 -9.86
CA ALA A 271 -5.84 -13.16 -9.10
C ALA A 271 -7.24 -13.32 -9.75
N HIS A 272 -7.85 -12.23 -10.22
CA HIS A 272 -9.10 -12.30 -10.99
C HIS A 272 -8.95 -13.12 -12.28
N ARG A 273 -7.89 -12.88 -13.02
CA ARG A 273 -7.60 -13.61 -14.27
C ARG A 273 -7.42 -15.11 -14.02
N LEU A 274 -6.66 -15.46 -12.98
CA LEU A 274 -6.43 -16.84 -12.59
C LEU A 274 -7.71 -17.53 -12.08
N SER A 275 -8.56 -16.83 -11.32
CA SER A 275 -9.84 -17.35 -10.85
C SER A 275 -10.77 -17.67 -12.03
N ALA A 276 -10.87 -16.76 -13.01
CA ALA A 276 -11.70 -17.00 -14.20
C ALA A 276 -11.19 -18.19 -15.03
N ALA A 277 -9.87 -18.31 -15.19
CA ALA A 277 -9.26 -19.43 -15.90
C ALA A 277 -9.47 -20.76 -15.16
N SER A 278 -9.39 -20.78 -13.83
CA SER A 278 -9.63 -21.95 -13.00
C SER A 278 -11.10 -22.40 -13.05
N ASP A 279 -12.05 -21.45 -13.04
CA ASP A 279 -13.48 -21.78 -13.18
C ASP A 279 -13.77 -22.40 -14.57
N SER A 280 -13.22 -21.86 -15.65
CA SER A 280 -13.33 -22.42 -16.99
C SER A 280 -12.75 -23.84 -17.04
N ALA A 281 -11.53 -24.03 -16.55
CA ALA A 281 -10.88 -25.36 -16.54
C ALA A 281 -11.66 -26.38 -15.68
N SER A 282 -12.27 -25.94 -14.57
CA SER A 282 -13.12 -26.79 -13.73
C SER A 282 -14.39 -27.23 -14.45
N ASN A 283 -15.03 -26.32 -15.19
CA ASN A 283 -16.21 -26.66 -16.01
C ASN A 283 -15.88 -27.67 -17.12
N ASP A 284 -14.75 -27.46 -17.82
CA ASP A 284 -14.28 -28.39 -18.84
C ASP A 284 -13.95 -29.76 -18.23
N GLY A 285 -13.26 -29.76 -17.08
CA GLY A 285 -12.96 -30.98 -16.33
C GLY A 285 -14.21 -31.73 -15.89
N GLN A 286 -15.24 -31.05 -15.42
CA GLN A 286 -16.54 -31.67 -15.08
C GLN A 286 -17.21 -32.33 -16.29
N GLN A 287 -17.08 -31.70 -17.48
CA GLN A 287 -17.63 -32.30 -18.71
C GLN A 287 -16.91 -33.60 -19.06
N VAL A 288 -15.58 -33.62 -19.03
CA VAL A 288 -14.78 -34.82 -19.28
C VAL A 288 -15.12 -35.95 -18.31
N ILE A 289 -15.34 -35.61 -17.03
CA ILE A 289 -15.74 -36.62 -16.02
C ILE A 289 -17.12 -37.17 -16.32
N ARG A 290 -18.12 -36.36 -16.68
CA ARG A 290 -19.46 -36.85 -17.08
C ARG A 290 -19.36 -37.79 -18.26
N ASP A 291 -18.56 -37.44 -19.27
CA ASP A 291 -18.38 -38.29 -20.45
C ASP A 291 -17.68 -39.60 -20.09
N THR A 292 -16.75 -39.58 -19.14
CA THR A 292 -16.04 -40.76 -18.62
C THR A 292 -17.03 -41.71 -17.88
N ILE A 293 -17.88 -41.16 -17.01
CA ILE A 293 -18.89 -41.94 -16.30
C ILE A 293 -19.85 -42.61 -17.33
N GLN A 294 -20.30 -41.85 -18.31
CA GLN A 294 -21.15 -42.38 -19.38
C GLN A 294 -20.45 -43.49 -20.17
N ALA A 295 -19.16 -43.33 -20.49
CA ALA A 295 -18.39 -44.37 -21.19
C ALA A 295 -18.25 -45.66 -20.35
N MET A 296 -17.97 -45.52 -19.02
CA MET A 296 -17.91 -46.69 -18.13
C MET A 296 -19.23 -47.41 -18.02
N SER A 297 -20.35 -46.70 -17.97
CA SER A 297 -21.69 -47.28 -18.01
C SER A 297 -21.94 -48.07 -19.29
N VAL A 298 -21.58 -47.54 -20.46
CA VAL A 298 -21.72 -48.24 -21.74
C VAL A 298 -20.82 -49.48 -21.80
N ILE A 299 -19.61 -49.44 -21.23
CA ILE A 299 -18.72 -50.60 -21.15
C ILE A 299 -19.34 -51.65 -20.25
N ALA A 300 -19.89 -51.31 -19.08
CA ALA A 300 -20.57 -52.23 -18.17
C ALA A 300 -21.78 -52.92 -18.83
N ASP A 301 -22.61 -52.14 -19.54
CA ASP A 301 -23.76 -52.68 -20.27
C ASP A 301 -23.34 -53.63 -21.37
N SER A 302 -22.30 -53.28 -22.15
CA SER A 302 -21.78 -54.15 -23.21
C SER A 302 -21.14 -55.42 -22.68
N ALA A 303 -20.43 -55.33 -21.55
CA ALA A 303 -19.90 -56.51 -20.84
C ALA A 303 -21.02 -57.41 -20.32
N GLY A 304 -22.11 -56.83 -19.76
CA GLY A 304 -23.27 -57.55 -19.30
C GLY A 304 -24.02 -58.27 -20.45
N GLN A 305 -24.09 -57.66 -21.63
CA GLN A 305 -24.62 -58.30 -22.84
C GLN A 305 -23.75 -59.47 -23.30
N SER A 306 -22.41 -59.26 -23.32
CA SER A 306 -21.46 -60.29 -23.68
C SER A 306 -21.51 -61.47 -22.72
N ALA A 307 -21.66 -61.25 -21.42
CA ALA A 307 -21.82 -62.31 -20.42
C ALA A 307 -23.03 -63.16 -20.74
N ARG A 308 -24.17 -62.57 -21.09
CA ARG A 308 -25.40 -63.35 -21.44
C ARG A 308 -25.20 -64.19 -22.74
N LEU A 309 -24.47 -63.67 -23.70
CA LEU A 309 -24.17 -64.42 -24.95
C LEU A 309 -23.23 -65.56 -24.69
N ILE A 310 -22.26 -65.44 -23.81
CA ILE A 310 -21.33 -66.48 -23.42
C ILE A 310 -22.10 -67.58 -22.61
N GLU A 311 -23.00 -67.19 -21.72
CA GLU A 311 -23.84 -68.11 -20.98
C GLU A 311 -24.74 -68.95 -21.91
N ASP A 312 -25.37 -68.34 -22.92
CA ASP A 312 -26.18 -69.04 -23.95
C ASP A 312 -25.29 -70.01 -24.78
N LEU A 313 -24.06 -69.57 -25.11
CA LEU A 313 -23.08 -70.43 -25.81
C LEU A 313 -22.71 -71.64 -24.95
N GLU A 314 -22.45 -71.46 -23.67
CA GLU A 314 -22.14 -72.55 -22.73
C GLU A 314 -23.26 -73.54 -22.66
N GLN A 315 -24.55 -73.11 -22.54
CA GLN A 315 -25.73 -73.93 -22.54
C GLN A 315 -25.83 -74.73 -23.85
N LYS A 316 -25.65 -74.12 -25.00
CA LYS A 316 -25.64 -74.78 -26.31
C LYS A 316 -24.56 -75.84 -26.41
N THR A 317 -23.32 -75.42 -25.96
CA THR A 317 -22.16 -76.37 -25.97
C THR A 317 -22.41 -77.56 -25.09
N ASN A 318 -23.00 -77.39 -23.91
CA ASN A 318 -23.40 -78.57 -23.03
C ASN A 318 -24.39 -79.46 -23.70
N ARG A 319 -25.38 -78.88 -24.42
CA ARG A 319 -26.35 -79.72 -25.20
C ARG A 319 -25.67 -80.48 -26.32
N ILE A 320 -24.71 -79.84 -27.03
CA ILE A 320 -23.92 -80.49 -28.09
C ILE A 320 -23.11 -81.65 -27.49
N THR A 321 -22.48 -81.43 -26.32
CA THR A 321 -21.75 -82.50 -25.58
C THR A 321 -22.61 -83.72 -25.35
N THR A 322 -23.84 -83.47 -24.85
CA THR A 322 -24.82 -84.61 -24.63
C THR A 322 -25.14 -85.34 -25.90
N ILE A 323 -25.40 -84.60 -27.00
CA ILE A 323 -25.67 -85.23 -28.31
C ILE A 323 -24.52 -86.10 -28.83
N VAL A 324 -23.29 -85.52 -28.75
CA VAL A 324 -22.06 -86.20 -29.23
C VAL A 324 -21.78 -87.44 -28.41
N ASN A 325 -21.98 -87.42 -27.10
CA ASN A 325 -21.86 -88.62 -26.25
C ASN A 325 -22.88 -89.68 -26.64
N THR A 326 -24.16 -89.29 -26.88
CA THR A 326 -25.16 -90.23 -27.38
C THR A 326 -24.82 -90.87 -28.70
N ILE A 327 -24.24 -90.03 -29.68
CA ILE A 327 -23.82 -90.57 -30.98
C ILE A 327 -22.63 -91.51 -30.78
N HIS A 328 -21.68 -91.22 -29.89
CA HIS A 328 -20.56 -92.09 -29.54
C HIS A 328 -21.03 -93.42 -29.01
N GLU A 329 -21.99 -93.42 -28.05
CA GLU A 329 -22.63 -94.65 -27.49
C GLU A 329 -23.35 -95.48 -28.59
N ILE A 330 -24.07 -94.79 -29.50
CA ILE A 330 -24.74 -95.44 -30.64
C ILE A 330 -23.68 -96.10 -31.58
N ALA A 331 -22.58 -95.41 -31.83
CA ALA A 331 -21.49 -95.91 -32.64
C ALA A 331 -20.85 -97.18 -32.04
N ASP A 332 -20.59 -97.14 -30.70
CA ASP A 332 -20.07 -98.33 -29.98
C ASP A 332 -21.04 -99.50 -29.96
N GLN A 333 -22.36 -99.24 -29.73
CA GLN A 333 -23.39 -100.24 -29.84
C GLN A 333 -23.46 -100.85 -31.24
N THR A 334 -23.36 -99.96 -32.28
CA THR A 334 -23.41 -100.38 -33.69
C THR A 334 -22.19 -101.26 -34.03
N ASN A 335 -21.03 -100.86 -33.53
CA ASN A 335 -19.77 -101.60 -33.68
C ASN A 335 -19.89 -102.98 -33.08
N LEU A 336 -20.45 -103.12 -31.84
CA LEU A 336 -20.73 -104.41 -31.19
C LEU A 336 -21.79 -105.27 -31.95
N LEU A 337 -22.85 -104.61 -32.45
CA LEU A 337 -23.86 -105.29 -33.27
C LEU A 337 -23.27 -105.78 -34.57
N ALA A 338 -22.45 -104.98 -35.23
CA ALA A 338 -21.76 -105.39 -36.46
C ALA A 338 -20.76 -106.49 -36.26
N LEU A 339 -20.04 -106.47 -35.11
CA LEU A 339 -19.14 -107.56 -34.71
C LEU A 339 -19.89 -108.84 -34.51
N ASN A 340 -21.02 -108.84 -33.76
CA ASN A 340 -21.88 -109.99 -33.56
C ASN A 340 -22.43 -110.51 -34.88
N ALA A 341 -22.86 -109.64 -35.78
CA ALA A 341 -23.33 -109.99 -37.11
C ALA A 341 -22.26 -110.65 -37.96
N ALA A 342 -21.02 -110.14 -37.91
CA ALA A 342 -19.85 -110.68 -38.60
C ALA A 342 -19.49 -112.08 -38.10
N ILE A 343 -19.61 -112.33 -36.76
CA ILE A 343 -19.40 -113.62 -36.13
C ILE A 343 -20.46 -114.60 -36.61
N GLU A 344 -21.74 -114.25 -36.62
CA GLU A 344 -22.81 -115.12 -37.03
C GLU A 344 -22.76 -115.39 -38.57
N ALA A 345 -22.39 -114.41 -39.35
CA ALA A 345 -22.15 -114.55 -40.78
C ALA A 345 -21.02 -115.60 -41.06
N ALA A 346 -19.90 -115.51 -40.29
CA ALA A 346 -18.80 -116.51 -40.37
C ALA A 346 -19.30 -117.91 -39.96
N ARG A 347 -20.17 -117.97 -39.06
CA ARG A 347 -20.77 -119.23 -38.55
C ARG A 347 -21.70 -119.93 -39.60
N ALA A 348 -22.37 -119.11 -40.44
CA ALA A 348 -23.24 -119.56 -41.51
C ALA A 348 -22.42 -120.10 -42.79
N GLY A 349 -21.11 -119.95 -42.76
CA GLY A 349 -20.27 -120.50 -43.85
C GLY A 349 -20.49 -119.82 -45.21
N GLU A 350 -20.55 -120.54 -46.31
CA GLU A 350 -20.71 -119.99 -47.68
C GLU A 350 -21.98 -119.14 -47.86
N GLN A 351 -23.04 -119.48 -47.08
CA GLN A 351 -24.34 -118.74 -47.12
C GLN A 351 -24.28 -117.42 -46.46
N GLY A 352 -23.34 -117.21 -45.56
CA GLY A 352 -23.17 -115.93 -44.78
C GLY A 352 -22.25 -114.90 -45.46
N ARG A 353 -21.56 -115.20 -46.53
CA ARG A 353 -20.50 -114.40 -47.17
C ARG A 353 -20.98 -112.97 -47.53
N GLY A 354 -22.17 -112.75 -48.08
CA GLY A 354 -22.70 -111.43 -48.40
C GLY A 354 -23.01 -110.60 -47.11
N PHE A 355 -23.51 -111.31 -46.04
CA PHE A 355 -23.75 -110.67 -44.74
C PHE A 355 -22.44 -110.27 -44.01
N ALA A 356 -21.42 -111.06 -44.14
CA ALA A 356 -20.12 -110.74 -43.55
C ALA A 356 -19.47 -109.45 -44.14
N VAL A 357 -19.60 -109.28 -45.45
CA VAL A 357 -19.11 -107.97 -46.08
C VAL A 357 -19.87 -106.76 -45.57
N VAL A 358 -21.21 -106.87 -45.47
CA VAL A 358 -22.05 -105.74 -44.93
C VAL A 358 -21.74 -105.49 -43.48
N ALA A 359 -21.59 -106.57 -42.62
CA ALA A 359 -21.23 -106.44 -41.23
C ALA A 359 -19.87 -105.76 -41.05
N ASP A 360 -18.83 -106.16 -41.84
CA ASP A 360 -17.51 -105.49 -41.78
C ASP A 360 -17.59 -104.02 -42.24
N GLU A 361 -18.39 -103.68 -43.24
CA GLU A 361 -18.58 -102.30 -43.69
C GLU A 361 -19.31 -101.46 -42.62
N VAL A 362 -20.33 -101.98 -41.99
CA VAL A 362 -21.05 -101.36 -40.85
C VAL A 362 -20.10 -101.18 -39.66
N ARG A 363 -19.24 -102.20 -39.38
CA ARG A 363 -18.21 -102.08 -38.33
C ARG A 363 -17.22 -100.96 -38.61
N LYS A 364 -16.70 -100.88 -39.82
CA LYS A 364 -15.79 -99.79 -40.24
C LYS A 364 -16.45 -98.41 -40.16
N LEU A 365 -17.75 -98.32 -40.52
CA LEU A 365 -18.51 -97.09 -40.41
C LEU A 365 -18.70 -96.67 -38.94
N ALA A 366 -18.97 -97.64 -38.06
CA ALA A 366 -19.11 -97.41 -36.62
C ALA A 366 -17.78 -96.95 -36.00
N GLU A 367 -16.62 -97.57 -36.37
CA GLU A 367 -15.32 -97.13 -35.92
C GLU A 367 -14.97 -95.72 -36.40
N ARG A 368 -15.28 -95.42 -37.66
CA ARG A 368 -15.12 -94.03 -38.17
C ARG A 368 -16.00 -93.00 -37.46
N THR A 369 -17.24 -93.38 -37.16
CA THR A 369 -18.19 -92.53 -36.40
C THR A 369 -17.68 -92.26 -34.99
N SER A 370 -17.17 -93.28 -34.27
CA SER A 370 -16.59 -93.14 -32.94
C SER A 370 -15.35 -92.29 -32.94
N SER A 371 -14.45 -92.41 -33.95
CA SER A 371 -13.30 -91.51 -34.10
C SER A 371 -13.72 -90.10 -34.35
N SER A 372 -14.68 -89.86 -35.25
CA SER A 372 -15.17 -88.48 -35.51
C SER A 372 -15.86 -87.87 -34.32
N THR A 373 -16.60 -88.62 -33.51
CA THR A 373 -17.22 -88.12 -32.27
C THR A 373 -16.16 -87.73 -31.23
N LYS A 374 -15.05 -88.49 -31.18
CA LYS A 374 -13.92 -88.10 -30.30
C LYS A 374 -13.29 -86.77 -30.69
N GLU A 375 -13.06 -86.58 -31.98
CA GLU A 375 -12.52 -85.28 -32.49
C GLU A 375 -13.49 -84.13 -32.20
N VAL A 376 -14.83 -84.35 -32.33
CA VAL A 376 -15.80 -83.32 -31.98
C VAL A 376 -15.81 -83.08 -30.47
N THR A 377 -15.58 -84.06 -29.62
CA THR A 377 -15.50 -83.89 -28.17
C THR A 377 -14.32 -83.01 -27.80
N GLU A 378 -13.15 -83.24 -28.43
CA GLU A 378 -11.94 -82.41 -28.24
C GLU A 378 -12.23 -80.95 -28.62
N MET A 379 -12.89 -80.71 -29.77
CA MET A 379 -13.27 -79.34 -30.17
C MET A 379 -14.29 -78.72 -29.18
N ILE A 380 -15.21 -79.46 -28.62
CA ILE A 380 -16.13 -78.96 -27.62
C ILE A 380 -15.40 -78.56 -26.34
N ASP A 381 -14.44 -79.38 -25.90
CA ASP A 381 -13.64 -79.04 -24.71
C ASP A 381 -12.80 -77.74 -24.93
N ASP A 382 -12.23 -77.53 -26.12
CA ASP A 382 -11.59 -76.27 -26.48
C ASP A 382 -12.56 -75.07 -26.46
N ILE A 383 -13.79 -75.27 -26.95
CA ILE A 383 -14.84 -74.23 -26.86
C ILE A 383 -15.19 -73.95 -25.42
N LYS A 384 -15.33 -74.92 -24.54
CA LYS A 384 -15.59 -74.75 -23.11
C LYS A 384 -14.45 -73.95 -22.41
N ASN A 385 -13.21 -74.32 -22.69
CA ASN A 385 -12.08 -73.61 -22.14
C ASN A 385 -12.04 -72.14 -22.62
N GLY A 386 -12.34 -71.93 -23.89
CA GLY A 386 -12.40 -70.57 -24.49
C GLY A 386 -13.55 -69.76 -23.86
N THR A 387 -14.73 -70.33 -23.66
CA THR A 387 -15.87 -69.67 -23.01
C THR A 387 -15.57 -69.33 -21.54
N GLY A 388 -14.92 -70.22 -20.78
CA GLY A 388 -14.47 -70.00 -19.42
C GLY A 388 -13.55 -68.81 -19.31
N ASN A 389 -12.52 -68.73 -20.16
CA ASN A 389 -11.61 -67.59 -20.22
C ASN A 389 -12.31 -66.28 -20.61
N ALA A 390 -13.29 -66.34 -21.54
CA ALA A 390 -14.09 -65.20 -21.92
C ALA A 390 -14.97 -64.69 -20.77
N THR A 391 -15.57 -65.58 -19.99
CA THR A 391 -16.36 -65.23 -18.79
C THR A 391 -15.51 -64.52 -17.75
N GLU A 392 -14.30 -65.02 -17.48
CA GLU A 392 -13.36 -64.35 -16.55
C GLU A 392 -12.96 -62.96 -17.04
N SER A 393 -12.66 -62.82 -18.30
CA SER A 393 -12.29 -61.51 -18.91
C SER A 393 -13.45 -60.52 -18.82
N ILE A 394 -14.70 -60.96 -19.05
CA ILE A 394 -15.88 -60.10 -18.91
C ILE A 394 -16.11 -59.70 -17.46
N HIS A 395 -15.92 -60.60 -16.52
CA HIS A 395 -16.02 -60.24 -15.09
C HIS A 395 -14.96 -59.21 -14.68
N GLU A 396 -13.71 -59.39 -15.10
CA GLU A 396 -12.68 -58.35 -14.88
C GLU A 396 -13.06 -56.99 -15.49
N MET A 397 -13.64 -57.00 -16.70
CA MET A 397 -14.09 -55.78 -17.39
C MET A 397 -15.17 -55.06 -16.60
N LEU A 398 -16.15 -55.78 -16.05
CA LEU A 398 -17.19 -55.23 -15.18
C LEU A 398 -16.60 -54.58 -13.92
N VAL A 399 -15.66 -55.26 -13.24
CA VAL A 399 -14.98 -54.71 -12.06
C VAL A 399 -14.17 -53.46 -12.40
N LYS A 400 -13.45 -53.45 -13.56
CA LYS A 400 -12.68 -52.29 -14.02
C LYS A 400 -13.59 -51.11 -14.39
N ALA A 401 -14.74 -51.38 -15.04
CA ALA A 401 -15.72 -50.34 -15.35
C ALA A 401 -16.30 -49.68 -14.09
N GLN A 402 -16.67 -50.48 -13.10
CA GLN A 402 -17.19 -50.00 -11.83
C GLN A 402 -16.18 -49.19 -11.06
N LYS A 403 -14.92 -49.62 -10.99
CA LYS A 403 -13.82 -48.81 -10.40
C LYS A 403 -13.57 -47.51 -11.17
N GLY A 404 -13.68 -47.54 -12.49
CA GLY A 404 -13.57 -46.36 -13.34
C GLY A 404 -14.63 -45.32 -13.04
N GLU A 405 -15.87 -45.73 -12.81
CA GLU A 405 -16.98 -44.87 -12.39
C GLU A 405 -16.76 -44.28 -10.99
N GLU A 406 -16.27 -45.06 -10.03
CA GLU A 406 -15.93 -44.60 -8.68
C GLU A 406 -14.84 -43.53 -8.71
N HIS A 407 -13.74 -43.77 -9.41
CA HIS A 407 -12.65 -42.80 -9.57
C HIS A 407 -13.10 -41.52 -10.29
N ALA A 408 -13.95 -41.62 -11.30
CA ALA A 408 -14.53 -40.47 -11.97
C ALA A 408 -15.43 -39.65 -11.00
N SER A 409 -16.19 -40.31 -10.14
CA SER A 409 -17.00 -39.65 -9.11
C SER A 409 -16.13 -38.92 -8.07
N GLU A 410 -15.02 -39.50 -7.60
CA GLU A 410 -14.07 -38.89 -6.71
C GLU A 410 -13.40 -37.65 -7.35
N ALA A 411 -13.04 -37.78 -8.63
CA ALA A 411 -12.48 -36.64 -9.39
C ALA A 411 -13.49 -35.47 -9.54
N SER A 412 -14.80 -35.80 -9.73
CA SER A 412 -15.87 -34.81 -9.77
C SER A 412 -15.95 -34.01 -8.47
N ASN A 413 -15.90 -34.68 -7.33
CA ASN A 413 -15.90 -34.03 -6.01
C ASN A 413 -14.69 -33.13 -5.81
N SER A 414 -13.52 -33.56 -6.28
CA SER A 414 -12.29 -32.75 -6.21
C SER A 414 -12.39 -31.48 -7.05
N ILE A 415 -12.95 -31.58 -8.25
CA ILE A 415 -13.17 -30.39 -9.11
C ILE A 415 -14.18 -29.43 -8.46
N GLU A 416 -15.23 -29.94 -7.84
CA GLU A 416 -16.19 -29.09 -7.12
C GLU A 416 -15.55 -28.35 -5.95
N GLN A 417 -14.64 -28.98 -5.20
CA GLN A 417 -13.86 -28.32 -4.16
C GLN A 417 -12.95 -27.22 -4.72
N ILE A 418 -12.28 -27.47 -5.84
CA ILE A 418 -11.46 -26.45 -6.53
C ILE A 418 -12.33 -25.26 -6.91
N ARG A 419 -13.49 -25.48 -7.49
CA ARG A 419 -14.42 -24.43 -7.89
C ARG A 419 -14.90 -23.60 -6.71
N ASN A 420 -15.26 -24.24 -5.59
CA ASN A 420 -15.66 -23.56 -4.37
C ASN A 420 -14.53 -22.72 -3.79
N SER A 421 -13.30 -23.23 -3.76
CA SER A 421 -12.12 -22.50 -3.31
C SER A 421 -11.80 -21.30 -4.20
N THR A 422 -11.96 -21.46 -5.52
CA THR A 422 -11.76 -20.38 -6.51
C THR A 422 -12.80 -19.27 -6.34
N SER A 423 -14.06 -19.63 -6.08
CA SER A 423 -15.13 -18.66 -5.78
C SER A 423 -14.84 -17.86 -4.52
N GLN A 424 -14.41 -18.54 -3.43
CA GLN A 424 -14.02 -17.86 -2.20
C GLN A 424 -12.83 -16.91 -2.41
N LEU A 425 -11.84 -17.32 -3.20
CA LEU A 425 -10.72 -16.46 -3.57
C LEU A 425 -11.20 -15.20 -4.30
N ALA A 426 -12.11 -15.35 -5.27
CA ALA A 426 -12.68 -14.22 -6.00
C ALA A 426 -13.40 -13.23 -5.07
N ASP A 427 -14.15 -13.74 -4.08
CA ASP A 427 -14.84 -12.92 -3.08
C ASP A 427 -13.85 -12.13 -2.20
N VAL A 428 -12.77 -12.77 -1.72
CA VAL A 428 -11.71 -12.11 -0.95
C VAL A 428 -11.04 -11.01 -1.76
N VAL A 429 -10.71 -11.27 -3.02
CA VAL A 429 -10.09 -10.33 -3.94
C VAL A 429 -11.03 -9.15 -4.23
N ASN A 430 -12.31 -9.38 -4.42
CA ASN A 430 -13.33 -8.34 -4.59
C ASN A 430 -13.46 -7.45 -3.34
N HIS A 431 -13.48 -8.07 -2.16
CA HIS A 431 -13.53 -7.33 -0.90
C HIS A 431 -12.30 -6.44 -0.70
N PHE A 432 -11.11 -6.98 -0.97
CA PHE A 432 -9.85 -6.23 -0.91
C PHE A 432 -9.86 -5.02 -1.87
N SER A 433 -10.32 -5.21 -3.09
CA SER A 433 -10.48 -4.13 -4.09
C SER A 433 -11.46 -3.05 -3.64
N ALA A 434 -12.56 -3.43 -3.00
CA ALA A 434 -13.57 -2.50 -2.51
C ALA A 434 -13.04 -1.67 -1.33
N VAL A 435 -12.28 -2.27 -0.42
CA VAL A 435 -11.63 -1.57 0.71
C VAL A 435 -10.62 -0.54 0.19
N GLN A 436 -9.78 -0.89 -0.78
CA GLN A 436 -8.83 0.05 -1.40
C GLN A 436 -9.54 1.19 -2.15
N ALA A 437 -10.62 0.90 -2.86
CA ALA A 437 -11.41 1.92 -3.55
C ALA A 437 -12.16 2.84 -2.57
N GLY A 438 -12.57 2.34 -1.41
CA GLY A 438 -13.19 3.10 -0.33
C GLY A 438 -12.22 4.05 0.36
N ALA A 439 -10.98 3.62 0.58
CA ALA A 439 -9.92 4.45 1.13
C ALA A 439 -9.59 5.67 0.23
N ASN A 440 -9.69 5.51 -1.10
CA ASN A 440 -9.49 6.60 -2.07
C ASN A 440 -10.66 7.60 -2.15
N ARG A 441 -11.85 7.26 -1.62
CA ARG A 441 -13.03 8.16 -1.64
C ARG A 441 -13.17 9.03 -0.39
N GLN A 442 -12.35 8.82 0.64
CA GLN A 442 -12.36 9.62 1.88
C GLN A 442 -11.32 10.74 1.88
N GLU A 443 -10.58 10.95 0.79
CA GLU A 443 -9.71 12.11 0.63
C GLU A 443 -10.47 13.20 -0.15
N PRO A 444 -10.72 14.38 0.45
CA PRO A 444 -11.43 15.50 -0.15
C PRO A 444 -10.67 16.16 -1.30
#